data_9304a57f36162d1dba24847682cbdbda
#
_entry.id   9304a57f36162d1dba24847682cbdbda
#
_cell.length_a   1.000
_cell.length_b   1.000
_cell.length_c   1.000
_cell.angle_alpha   90.00
_cell.angle_beta   90.00
_cell.angle_gamma   90.00
#
_symmetry.space_group_name_H-M   'P 1'
#
loop_
_entity.id
_entity.type
_entity.pdbx_description
1 polymer ?
#
loop_
_entity_poly.entity_id
_entity_poly.type
_entity_poly.pdbx_seq_one_letter_code
_entity_poly.pdbx_strand_id
1 'polypeptide(L)'
;MLKLTFISDTHHYSKTLGTTGRQYFLRSGSDQKCLAETGEIIDSAFDKIAKSDTDAVMIIGDVTNDGEKISHIEFKEKLENLAKHKPVYIITSTHDWCCDENPRRFQGDIVTHNVETMKSNELRDFYYDFGPKQAISEYITHIGTTSYVIELNEKVRLLALNDDKNGNDHAGFTEEHFCWIEEQIKKAYEDNCLIIGMEHHLLTPHISPLITGGG
;
A
#
# COMPACT_ATOMS: atom_id res chain seq x y z
N MET A 1 -13.86 -13.57 18.35
CA MET A 1 -12.50 -12.97 18.38
C MET A 1 -12.22 -12.49 16.97
N LEU A 2 -11.91 -11.23 16.74
CA LEU A 2 -11.58 -10.68 15.42
C LEU A 2 -10.17 -11.14 14.99
N LYS A 3 -10.03 -11.69 13.79
CA LYS A 3 -8.77 -12.14 13.20
C LYS A 3 -8.47 -11.33 11.96
N LEU A 4 -7.33 -10.66 11.95
CA LEU A 4 -6.90 -9.79 10.85
C LEU A 4 -5.59 -10.30 10.26
N THR A 5 -5.49 -10.25 8.95
CA THR A 5 -4.24 -10.51 8.22
C THR A 5 -3.68 -9.20 7.70
N PHE A 6 -2.40 -8.97 7.92
CA PHE A 6 -1.68 -7.79 7.45
C PHE A 6 -0.64 -8.19 6.42
N ILE A 7 -0.58 -7.46 5.31
CA ILE A 7 0.40 -7.62 4.23
C ILE A 7 0.93 -6.23 3.89
N SER A 8 2.24 -6.08 3.81
CA SER A 8 2.91 -4.87 3.33
C SER A 8 3.97 -5.22 2.29
N ASP A 9 4.45 -4.21 1.57
CA ASP A 9 5.64 -4.29 0.72
C ASP A 9 5.60 -5.43 -0.31
N THR A 10 4.47 -5.59 -0.98
CA THR A 10 4.33 -6.65 -2.00
C THR A 10 5.12 -6.34 -3.26
N HIS A 11 5.42 -5.06 -3.52
CA HIS A 11 6.22 -4.57 -4.63
C HIS A 11 5.94 -5.30 -5.95
N HIS A 12 4.65 -5.50 -6.26
CA HIS A 12 4.27 -6.19 -7.49
C HIS A 12 4.89 -5.52 -8.71
N TYR A 13 5.55 -6.32 -9.53
CA TYR A 13 6.19 -5.89 -10.76
C TYR A 13 5.66 -6.70 -11.93
N SER A 14 5.06 -6.03 -12.91
CA SER A 14 4.54 -6.69 -14.10
C SER A 14 5.69 -7.25 -14.95
N LYS A 15 5.66 -8.55 -15.24
CA LYS A 15 6.63 -9.21 -16.11
C LYS A 15 6.66 -8.63 -17.53
N THR A 16 5.61 -7.93 -17.95
CA THR A 16 5.58 -7.23 -19.25
C THR A 16 6.57 -6.07 -19.36
N LEU A 17 7.07 -5.61 -18.21
CA LEU A 17 8.12 -4.60 -18.12
C LEU A 17 9.54 -5.19 -18.28
N GLY A 18 9.63 -6.53 -18.37
CA GLY A 18 10.86 -7.26 -18.61
C GLY A 18 11.55 -7.76 -17.33
N THR A 19 11.94 -9.03 -17.37
CA THR A 19 12.57 -9.74 -16.24
C THR A 19 13.86 -10.46 -16.68
N THR A 20 14.50 -9.99 -17.72
CA THR A 20 15.71 -10.61 -18.29
C THR A 20 16.75 -9.56 -18.72
N GLY A 21 17.94 -10.02 -18.98
CA GLY A 21 19.04 -9.17 -19.42
C GLY A 21 19.90 -8.65 -18.25
N ARG A 22 21.09 -8.15 -18.61
CA ARG A 22 22.09 -7.74 -17.62
C ARG A 22 21.57 -6.67 -16.66
N GLN A 23 20.84 -5.69 -17.17
CA GLN A 23 20.37 -4.58 -16.33
C GLN A 23 19.31 -5.05 -15.34
N TYR A 24 18.41 -5.93 -15.74
CA TYR A 24 17.46 -6.55 -14.83
C TYR A 24 18.19 -7.32 -13.71
N PHE A 25 19.17 -8.15 -14.05
CA PHE A 25 19.91 -8.94 -13.05
C PHE A 25 20.72 -8.04 -12.10
N LEU A 26 21.29 -6.94 -12.57
CA LEU A 26 21.96 -5.96 -11.72
C LEU A 26 20.95 -5.32 -10.72
N ARG A 27 19.77 -4.96 -11.20
CA ARG A 27 18.72 -4.40 -10.34
C ARG A 27 18.19 -5.43 -9.34
N SER A 28 17.79 -6.58 -9.79
CA SER A 28 17.26 -7.67 -8.95
C SER A 28 18.28 -8.18 -7.94
N GLY A 29 19.58 -8.18 -8.27
CA GLY A 29 20.64 -8.54 -7.35
C GLY A 29 21.01 -7.45 -6.34
N SER A 30 20.56 -6.22 -6.53
CA SER A 30 20.84 -5.09 -5.63
C SER A 30 19.75 -4.84 -4.59
N ASP A 31 18.60 -5.48 -4.73
CA ASP A 31 17.50 -5.41 -3.77
C ASP A 31 16.93 -6.80 -3.44
N GLN A 32 16.01 -6.86 -2.48
CA GLN A 32 15.44 -8.11 -1.97
C GLN A 32 13.99 -8.35 -2.46
N LYS A 33 13.52 -7.60 -3.47
CA LYS A 33 12.10 -7.56 -3.86
C LYS A 33 11.63 -8.78 -4.66
N CYS A 34 12.53 -9.63 -5.17
CA CYS A 34 12.19 -10.81 -6.01
C CYS A 34 11.26 -10.44 -7.18
N LEU A 35 11.59 -9.40 -7.94
CA LEU A 35 10.69 -8.74 -8.90
C LEU A 35 10.02 -9.69 -9.90
N ALA A 36 10.76 -10.69 -10.40
CA ALA A 36 10.20 -11.63 -11.38
C ALA A 36 9.14 -12.58 -10.79
N GLU A 37 9.19 -12.82 -9.49
CA GLU A 37 8.35 -13.77 -8.78
C GLU A 37 7.23 -13.12 -7.95
N THR A 38 7.18 -11.79 -7.86
CA THR A 38 6.20 -11.09 -7.02
C THR A 38 4.77 -11.50 -7.32
N GLY A 39 4.43 -11.67 -8.61
CA GLY A 39 3.09 -12.08 -9.03
C GLY A 39 2.68 -13.42 -8.45
N GLU A 40 3.54 -14.44 -8.56
CA GLU A 40 3.29 -15.81 -8.08
C GLU A 40 3.30 -15.88 -6.55
N ILE A 41 4.16 -15.08 -5.90
CA ILE A 41 4.22 -14.98 -4.44
C ILE A 41 2.91 -14.41 -3.91
N ILE A 42 2.41 -13.33 -4.50
CA ILE A 42 1.14 -12.69 -4.14
C ILE A 42 -0.02 -13.65 -4.36
N ASP A 43 -0.09 -14.32 -5.51
CA ASP A 43 -1.15 -15.29 -5.81
C ASP A 43 -1.17 -16.42 -4.78
N SER A 44 -0.01 -16.98 -4.46
CA SER A 44 0.11 -18.03 -3.44
C SER A 44 -0.31 -17.56 -2.04
N ALA A 45 0.06 -16.32 -1.67
CA ALA A 45 -0.33 -15.73 -0.40
C ALA A 45 -1.84 -15.49 -0.34
N PHE A 46 -2.43 -14.88 -1.36
CA PHE A 46 -3.86 -14.57 -1.43
C PHE A 46 -4.71 -15.85 -1.44
N ASP A 47 -4.27 -16.90 -2.14
CA ASP A 47 -4.93 -18.20 -2.12
C ASP A 47 -4.98 -18.82 -0.72
N LYS A 48 -3.91 -18.71 0.06
CA LYS A 48 -3.86 -19.18 1.45
C LYS A 48 -4.78 -18.36 2.34
N ILE A 49 -4.77 -17.04 2.18
CA ILE A 49 -5.58 -16.11 2.95
C ILE A 49 -7.07 -16.31 2.65
N ALA A 50 -7.45 -16.48 1.39
CA ALA A 50 -8.82 -16.74 0.99
C ALA A 50 -9.41 -17.98 1.70
N LYS A 51 -8.57 -18.98 1.97
CA LYS A 51 -8.94 -20.26 2.65
C LYS A 51 -8.77 -20.20 4.18
N SER A 52 -8.16 -19.14 4.72
CA SER A 52 -7.93 -19.00 6.15
C SER A 52 -9.18 -18.57 6.90
N ASP A 53 -9.10 -18.55 8.23
CA ASP A 53 -10.17 -18.07 9.12
C ASP A 53 -10.03 -16.58 9.47
N THR A 54 -9.29 -15.80 8.66
CA THR A 54 -9.19 -14.34 8.82
C THR A 54 -10.54 -13.68 8.51
N ASP A 55 -10.88 -12.66 9.28
CA ASP A 55 -12.12 -11.89 9.10
C ASP A 55 -11.95 -10.74 8.10
N ALA A 56 -10.73 -10.17 7.99
CA ALA A 56 -10.40 -9.14 7.02
C ALA A 56 -8.91 -9.11 6.71
N VAL A 57 -8.55 -8.52 5.59
CA VAL A 57 -7.18 -8.37 5.08
C VAL A 57 -6.83 -6.90 4.96
N MET A 58 -5.69 -6.53 5.53
CA MET A 58 -5.11 -5.18 5.50
C MET A 58 -3.90 -5.17 4.58
N ILE A 59 -3.94 -4.38 3.53
CA ILE A 59 -2.84 -4.17 2.59
C ILE A 59 -2.20 -2.82 2.91
N ILE A 60 -0.93 -2.85 3.33
CA ILE A 60 -0.28 -1.70 3.97
C ILE A 60 0.84 -1.16 3.09
N GLY A 61 0.49 -0.48 2.01
CA GLY A 61 1.40 0.28 1.16
C GLY A 61 2.45 -0.52 0.40
N ASP A 62 3.13 0.15 -0.49
CA ASP A 62 4.17 -0.36 -1.37
C ASP A 62 3.74 -1.63 -2.15
N VAL A 63 2.52 -1.53 -2.70
CA VAL A 63 1.90 -2.66 -3.41
C VAL A 63 2.51 -2.89 -4.79
N THR A 64 3.06 -1.82 -5.41
CA THR A 64 3.79 -1.88 -6.68
C THR A 64 5.28 -1.55 -6.49
N ASN A 65 6.10 -1.90 -7.46
CA ASN A 65 7.55 -1.69 -7.34
C ASN A 65 7.95 -0.22 -7.46
N ASP A 66 7.51 0.47 -8.52
CA ASP A 66 7.80 1.89 -8.76
C ASP A 66 6.56 2.59 -9.38
N GLY A 67 5.34 2.27 -8.92
CA GLY A 67 4.10 2.93 -9.31
C GLY A 67 3.65 2.67 -10.74
N GLU A 68 4.18 1.64 -11.39
CA GLU A 68 3.87 1.34 -12.79
C GLU A 68 2.39 0.99 -12.94
N LYS A 69 1.70 1.70 -13.81
CA LYS A 69 0.26 1.54 -14.02
C LYS A 69 -0.16 0.11 -14.36
N ILE A 70 0.65 -0.59 -15.15
CA ILE A 70 0.38 -2.00 -15.48
C ILE A 70 0.50 -2.90 -14.26
N SER A 71 1.47 -2.64 -13.36
CA SER A 71 1.62 -3.37 -12.10
C SER A 71 0.39 -3.13 -11.19
N HIS A 72 -0.12 -1.91 -11.12
CA HIS A 72 -1.36 -1.61 -10.40
C HIS A 72 -2.57 -2.35 -10.95
N ILE A 73 -2.72 -2.41 -12.28
CA ILE A 73 -3.83 -3.12 -12.93
C ILE A 73 -3.80 -4.60 -12.57
N GLU A 74 -2.65 -5.26 -12.72
CA GLU A 74 -2.49 -6.68 -12.38
C GLU A 74 -2.69 -6.94 -10.89
N PHE A 75 -2.18 -6.05 -10.01
CA PHE A 75 -2.37 -6.17 -8.57
C PHE A 75 -3.84 -6.02 -8.17
N LYS A 76 -4.55 -5.04 -8.77
CA LYS A 76 -5.98 -4.84 -8.52
C LYS A 76 -6.81 -6.07 -8.90
N GLU A 77 -6.53 -6.72 -10.02
CA GLU A 77 -7.20 -7.97 -10.41
C GLU A 77 -7.02 -9.06 -9.36
N LYS A 78 -5.82 -9.16 -8.75
CA LYS A 78 -5.56 -10.09 -7.64
C LYS A 78 -6.36 -9.72 -6.37
N LEU A 79 -6.44 -8.43 -6.03
CA LEU A 79 -7.28 -7.93 -4.93
C LEU A 79 -8.76 -8.22 -5.15
N GLU A 80 -9.28 -8.00 -6.36
CA GLU A 80 -10.66 -8.30 -6.74
C GLU A 80 -10.98 -9.78 -6.55
N ASN A 81 -10.04 -10.68 -6.85
CA ASN A 81 -10.19 -12.10 -6.61
C ASN A 81 -10.20 -12.43 -5.12
N LEU A 82 -9.30 -11.86 -4.32
CA LEU A 82 -9.27 -12.03 -2.87
C LEU A 82 -10.56 -11.48 -2.21
N ALA A 83 -11.03 -10.33 -2.68
CA ALA A 83 -12.23 -9.66 -2.15
C ALA A 83 -13.54 -10.43 -2.36
N LYS A 84 -13.57 -11.43 -3.25
CA LYS A 84 -14.70 -12.38 -3.36
C LYS A 84 -14.82 -13.28 -2.13
N HIS A 85 -13.78 -13.39 -1.33
CA HIS A 85 -13.69 -14.30 -0.18
C HIS A 85 -13.56 -13.58 1.15
N LYS A 86 -12.92 -12.41 1.18
CA LYS A 86 -12.59 -11.66 2.40
C LYS A 86 -12.75 -10.15 2.17
N PRO A 87 -13.23 -9.38 3.16
CA PRO A 87 -13.08 -7.93 3.13
C PRO A 87 -11.60 -7.54 3.02
N VAL A 88 -11.29 -6.62 2.13
CA VAL A 88 -9.92 -6.12 1.89
C VAL A 88 -9.90 -4.61 2.04
N TYR A 89 -8.94 -4.11 2.80
CA TYR A 89 -8.71 -2.69 3.04
C TYR A 89 -7.27 -2.34 2.68
N ILE A 90 -7.07 -1.28 1.90
CA ILE A 90 -5.77 -0.90 1.37
C ILE A 90 -5.42 0.54 1.72
N ILE A 91 -4.18 0.79 2.08
CA ILE A 91 -3.51 2.08 1.91
C ILE A 91 -2.39 1.92 0.88
N THR A 92 -2.07 3.00 0.19
CA THR A 92 -0.94 3.09 -0.73
C THR A 92 0.22 3.81 -0.07
N SER A 93 1.43 3.74 -0.64
CA SER A 93 2.58 4.46 -0.15
C SER A 93 3.46 4.97 -1.30
N THR A 94 4.63 5.49 -0.99
CA THR A 94 5.51 6.27 -1.87
C THR A 94 5.89 5.54 -3.16
N HIS A 95 6.14 4.24 -3.11
CA HIS A 95 6.38 3.44 -4.32
C HIS A 95 5.16 3.40 -5.25
N ASP A 96 3.95 3.45 -4.71
CA ASP A 96 2.72 3.28 -5.49
C ASP A 96 2.41 4.46 -6.42
N TRP A 97 2.95 5.63 -6.16
CA TRP A 97 2.84 6.80 -7.05
C TRP A 97 4.19 7.25 -7.61
N CYS A 98 5.21 6.36 -7.51
CA CYS A 98 6.55 6.59 -8.08
C CYS A 98 7.16 7.91 -7.60
N CYS A 99 7.26 8.11 -6.27
CA CYS A 99 7.74 9.37 -5.69
C CYS A 99 9.16 9.74 -6.10
N ASP A 100 9.99 8.76 -6.47
CA ASP A 100 11.36 8.94 -6.96
C ASP A 100 11.44 9.20 -8.47
N GLU A 101 10.31 9.22 -9.18
CA GLU A 101 10.19 9.44 -10.62
C GLU A 101 11.09 8.55 -11.49
N ASN A 102 11.38 7.33 -11.01
CA ASN A 102 12.34 6.43 -11.64
C ASN A 102 11.78 5.04 -11.97
N PRO A 103 10.61 4.95 -12.67
CA PRO A 103 10.06 3.67 -13.07
C PRO A 103 10.95 3.00 -14.12
N ARG A 104 10.99 1.67 -14.16
CA ARG A 104 11.92 0.93 -15.02
C ARG A 104 11.23 -0.12 -15.86
N ARG A 105 11.66 -0.16 -17.13
CA ARG A 105 11.40 -1.24 -18.07
C ARG A 105 12.73 -1.82 -18.55
N PHE A 106 12.85 -3.15 -18.53
CA PHE A 106 14.05 -3.85 -18.99
C PHE A 106 13.82 -4.50 -20.34
N GLN A 107 14.67 -4.17 -21.32
CA GLN A 107 14.62 -4.72 -22.67
C GLN A 107 16.02 -5.27 -23.02
N GLY A 108 16.27 -6.54 -22.71
CA GLY A 108 17.61 -7.11 -22.79
C GLY A 108 18.59 -6.35 -21.86
N ASP A 109 19.65 -5.79 -22.44
CA ASP A 109 20.65 -5.05 -21.68
C ASP A 109 20.36 -3.53 -21.56
N ILE A 110 19.16 -3.09 -21.95
CA ILE A 110 18.75 -1.70 -21.92
C ILE A 110 17.71 -1.49 -20.80
N VAL A 111 17.88 -0.43 -20.05
CA VAL A 111 16.85 0.14 -19.14
C VAL A 111 16.23 1.36 -19.80
N THR A 112 14.92 1.45 -19.74
CA THR A 112 14.17 2.65 -20.13
C THR A 112 13.28 3.10 -18.99
N HIS A 113 13.06 4.42 -18.86
CA HIS A 113 12.21 5.04 -17.84
C HIS A 113 10.89 5.53 -18.43
N ASN A 114 10.64 5.26 -19.72
CA ASN A 114 9.36 5.57 -20.35
C ASN A 114 8.32 4.49 -20.01
N VAL A 115 7.85 4.55 -18.77
CA VAL A 115 6.82 3.67 -18.20
C VAL A 115 5.71 4.55 -17.67
N GLU A 116 4.46 4.23 -18.03
CA GLU A 116 3.31 4.93 -17.48
C GLU A 116 3.14 4.57 -16.00
N THR A 117 3.05 5.59 -15.13
CA THR A 117 2.86 5.43 -13.68
C THR A 117 1.53 6.01 -13.24
N MET A 118 1.02 5.56 -12.10
CA MET A 118 -0.10 6.19 -11.42
C MET A 118 0.38 7.41 -10.64
N LYS A 119 -0.46 8.44 -10.57
CA LYS A 119 -0.21 9.60 -9.70
C LYS A 119 -0.88 9.40 -8.34
N SER A 120 -0.35 10.06 -7.32
CA SER A 120 -0.88 9.97 -5.96
C SER A 120 -2.39 10.24 -5.89
N ASN A 121 -2.87 11.26 -6.60
CA ASN A 121 -4.29 11.64 -6.62
C ASN A 121 -5.21 10.74 -7.47
N GLU A 122 -4.66 9.76 -8.19
CA GLU A 122 -5.44 8.77 -8.94
C GLU A 122 -5.70 7.49 -8.11
N LEU A 123 -4.84 7.21 -7.12
CA LEU A 123 -4.84 5.95 -6.37
C LEU A 123 -6.10 5.75 -5.54
N ARG A 124 -6.62 6.83 -4.92
CA ARG A 124 -7.86 6.76 -4.14
C ARG A 124 -9.02 6.22 -4.97
N ASP A 125 -9.25 6.77 -6.14
CA ASP A 125 -10.35 6.35 -7.00
C ASP A 125 -10.07 4.99 -7.66
N PHE A 126 -8.81 4.72 -7.96
CA PHE A 126 -8.41 3.42 -8.51
C PHE A 126 -8.67 2.26 -7.53
N TYR A 127 -8.39 2.45 -6.24
CA TYR A 127 -8.63 1.46 -5.19
C TYR A 127 -9.90 1.71 -4.36
N TYR A 128 -10.84 2.50 -4.87
CA TYR A 128 -12.03 2.94 -4.15
C TYR A 128 -12.82 1.82 -3.46
N ASP A 129 -12.97 0.67 -4.13
CA ASP A 129 -13.73 -0.47 -3.61
C ASP A 129 -13.06 -1.20 -2.42
N PHE A 130 -11.78 -0.92 -2.14
CA PHE A 130 -10.99 -1.59 -1.10
C PHE A 130 -10.74 -0.71 0.15
N GLY A 131 -11.74 -0.02 0.60
CA GLY A 131 -11.70 0.81 1.82
C GLY A 131 -12.51 2.08 1.69
N PRO A 132 -12.14 3.07 0.87
CA PRO A 132 -12.81 4.38 0.79
C PRO A 132 -14.33 4.30 0.61
N LYS A 133 -14.83 3.34 -0.16
CA LYS A 133 -16.27 3.12 -0.39
C LYS A 133 -17.07 2.80 0.89
N GLN A 134 -16.45 2.14 1.85
CA GLN A 134 -17.09 1.73 3.10
C GLN A 134 -16.71 2.64 4.28
N ALA A 135 -15.92 3.67 4.01
CA ALA A 135 -15.43 4.57 5.06
C ALA A 135 -16.57 5.34 5.73
N ILE A 136 -16.56 5.36 7.06
CA ILE A 136 -17.44 6.22 7.87
C ILE A 136 -16.88 7.63 8.04
N SER A 137 -15.59 7.81 7.78
CA SER A 137 -14.88 9.09 7.72
C SER A 137 -13.69 8.97 6.78
N GLU A 138 -13.39 10.00 6.02
CA GLU A 138 -12.29 10.04 5.06
C GLU A 138 -11.58 11.39 5.13
N TYR A 139 -10.27 11.38 4.97
CA TYR A 139 -9.43 12.56 4.82
C TYR A 139 -8.60 12.42 3.55
N ILE A 140 -8.72 13.41 2.67
CA ILE A 140 -7.88 13.48 1.46
C ILE A 140 -6.64 14.30 1.79
N THR A 141 -5.47 13.70 1.61
CA THR A 141 -4.20 14.38 1.86
C THR A 141 -3.93 15.47 0.82
N HIS A 142 -2.99 16.33 1.10
CA HIS A 142 -2.61 17.42 0.17
C HIS A 142 -2.05 16.93 -1.18
N ILE A 143 -1.58 15.68 -1.26
CA ILE A 143 -1.15 15.05 -2.53
C ILE A 143 -2.25 14.20 -3.17
N GLY A 144 -3.44 14.17 -2.59
CA GLY A 144 -4.61 13.46 -3.12
C GLY A 144 -4.71 11.98 -2.75
N THR A 145 -3.82 11.46 -1.90
CA THR A 145 -4.00 10.14 -1.29
C THR A 145 -5.04 10.20 -0.17
N THR A 146 -5.43 9.07 0.39
CA THR A 146 -6.53 9.04 1.37
C THR A 146 -6.19 8.29 2.63
N SER A 147 -6.63 8.86 3.77
CA SER A 147 -6.79 8.16 5.04
C SER A 147 -8.26 7.97 5.33
N TYR A 148 -8.64 6.89 5.99
CA TYR A 148 -10.05 6.60 6.22
C TYR A 148 -10.30 5.75 7.47
N VAL A 149 -11.55 5.74 7.93
CA VAL A 149 -12.00 4.94 9.07
C VAL A 149 -13.05 3.93 8.61
N ILE A 150 -12.87 2.67 8.98
CA ILE A 150 -13.81 1.57 8.74
C ILE A 150 -14.33 1.02 10.07
N GLU A 151 -15.61 0.75 10.16
CA GLU A 151 -16.17 -0.07 11.23
C GLU A 151 -15.99 -1.56 10.88
N LEU A 152 -14.99 -2.22 11.51
CA LEU A 152 -14.80 -3.65 11.34
C LEU A 152 -15.91 -4.47 12.02
N ASN A 153 -16.43 -3.95 13.12
CA ASN A 153 -17.61 -4.42 13.82
C ASN A 153 -18.06 -3.34 14.83
N GLU A 154 -19.12 -3.63 15.61
CA GLU A 154 -19.71 -2.70 16.60
C GLU A 154 -18.72 -2.18 17.68
N LYS A 155 -17.56 -2.81 17.84
CA LYS A 155 -16.59 -2.51 18.90
C LYS A 155 -15.18 -2.19 18.39
N VAL A 156 -14.93 -2.32 17.09
CA VAL A 156 -13.59 -2.16 16.54
C VAL A 156 -13.64 -1.34 15.26
N ARG A 157 -12.83 -0.29 15.23
CA ARG A 157 -12.59 0.56 14.04
C ARG A 157 -11.15 0.37 13.54
N LEU A 158 -11.02 0.29 12.22
CA LEU A 158 -9.75 0.43 11.53
C LEU A 158 -9.54 1.91 11.23
N LEU A 159 -8.41 2.46 11.65
CA LEU A 159 -7.92 3.78 11.25
C LEU A 159 -6.78 3.57 10.26
N ALA A 160 -7.10 3.66 8.98
CA ALA A 160 -6.16 3.50 7.87
C ALA A 160 -5.55 4.86 7.53
N LEU A 161 -4.25 4.99 7.72
CA LEU A 161 -3.52 6.25 7.62
C LEU A 161 -2.55 6.21 6.45
N ASN A 162 -2.69 7.13 5.52
CA ASN A 162 -1.70 7.41 4.51
C ASN A 162 -0.87 8.62 4.99
N ASP A 163 0.40 8.38 5.23
CA ASP A 163 1.34 9.34 5.77
C ASP A 163 2.32 9.90 4.72
N ASP A 164 2.05 9.66 3.44
CA ASP A 164 2.86 10.15 2.34
C ASP A 164 2.90 11.68 2.30
N LYS A 165 4.09 12.23 2.14
CA LYS A 165 4.33 13.65 1.90
C LYS A 165 4.83 13.90 0.49
N ASN A 166 4.67 15.13 0.04
CA ASN A 166 5.16 15.60 -1.25
C ASN A 166 6.69 15.51 -1.36
N GLY A 167 7.15 15.02 -2.49
CA GLY A 167 8.58 14.96 -2.82
C GLY A 167 9.31 13.85 -2.06
N ASN A 168 10.63 13.88 -2.12
CA ASN A 168 11.50 12.93 -1.42
C ASN A 168 11.53 13.14 0.11
N ASP A 169 10.61 13.92 0.63
CA ASP A 169 10.53 14.24 2.04
C ASP A 169 9.54 13.32 2.73
N HIS A 170 10.11 12.35 3.37
CA HIS A 170 9.68 11.77 4.62
C HIS A 170 8.17 11.65 4.86
N ALA A 171 7.78 10.51 5.30
CA ALA A 171 6.48 10.21 5.87
C ALA A 171 6.11 11.20 7.00
N GLY A 172 4.83 11.40 7.19
CA GLY A 172 4.28 12.16 8.31
C GLY A 172 2.95 12.83 7.98
N PHE A 173 2.39 13.48 8.97
CA PHE A 173 1.09 14.11 8.89
C PHE A 173 1.22 15.64 8.92
N THR A 174 0.36 16.34 8.17
CA THR A 174 0.16 17.79 8.36
C THR A 174 -0.63 18.05 9.65
N GLU A 175 -0.59 19.28 10.16
CA GLU A 175 -1.41 19.64 11.35
C GLU A 175 -2.90 19.34 11.13
N GLU A 176 -3.43 19.66 9.95
CA GLU A 176 -4.84 19.42 9.62
C GLU A 176 -5.17 17.92 9.61
N HIS A 177 -4.28 17.11 9.04
CA HIS A 177 -4.44 15.65 9.04
C HIS A 177 -4.36 15.11 10.47
N PHE A 178 -3.43 15.63 11.27
CA PHE A 178 -3.29 15.24 12.67
C PHE A 178 -4.54 15.59 13.49
N CYS A 179 -5.12 16.78 13.29
CA CYS A 179 -6.38 17.14 13.92
C CYS A 179 -7.52 16.19 13.53
N TRP A 180 -7.60 15.77 12.25
CA TRP A 180 -8.59 14.78 11.83
C TRP A 180 -8.37 13.43 12.50
N ILE A 181 -7.11 12.97 12.63
CA ILE A 181 -6.76 11.72 13.34
C ILE A 181 -7.23 11.78 14.81
N GLU A 182 -6.92 12.87 15.52
CA GLU A 182 -7.34 13.08 16.90
C GLU A 182 -8.86 13.06 17.05
N GLU A 183 -9.58 13.68 16.12
CA GLU A 183 -11.04 13.67 16.09
C GLU A 183 -11.58 12.24 15.92
N GLN A 184 -11.00 11.41 15.04
CA GLN A 184 -11.45 10.03 14.87
C GLN A 184 -11.17 9.17 16.12
N ILE A 185 -10.02 9.36 16.75
CA ILE A 185 -9.67 8.69 18.00
C ILE A 185 -10.66 9.07 19.11
N LYS A 186 -10.97 10.36 19.24
CA LYS A 186 -11.93 10.85 20.21
C LYS A 186 -13.34 10.27 19.98
N LYS A 187 -13.83 10.27 18.74
CA LYS A 187 -15.11 9.66 18.38
C LYS A 187 -15.16 8.18 18.73
N ALA A 188 -14.09 7.42 18.44
CA ALA A 188 -14.03 6.01 18.79
C ALA A 188 -14.07 5.79 20.31
N TYR A 189 -13.37 6.63 21.08
CA TYR A 189 -13.40 6.61 22.54
C TYR A 189 -14.81 6.88 23.09
N GLU A 190 -15.49 7.90 22.59
CA GLU A 190 -16.87 8.27 22.96
C GLU A 190 -17.85 7.12 22.65
N ASP A 191 -17.65 6.42 21.54
CA ASP A 191 -18.45 5.27 21.11
C ASP A 191 -18.05 3.95 21.79
N ASN A 192 -17.04 3.98 22.67
CA ASN A 192 -16.48 2.80 23.34
C ASN A 192 -16.01 1.74 22.35
N CYS A 193 -15.35 2.18 21.27
CA CYS A 193 -14.74 1.35 20.24
C CYS A 193 -13.22 1.29 20.40
N LEU A 194 -12.65 0.12 20.17
CA LEU A 194 -11.20 -0.06 20.01
C LEU A 194 -10.77 0.46 18.64
N ILE A 195 -9.64 1.14 18.56
CA ILE A 195 -8.98 1.49 17.30
C ILE A 195 -7.82 0.55 17.01
N ILE A 196 -7.75 0.12 15.76
CA ILE A 196 -6.57 -0.53 15.17
C ILE A 196 -6.03 0.44 14.12
N GLY A 197 -4.80 0.92 14.32
CA GLY A 197 -4.09 1.76 13.34
C GLY A 197 -3.45 0.91 12.25
N MET A 198 -3.47 1.40 11.01
CA MET A 198 -2.78 0.84 9.85
C MET A 198 -2.03 1.99 9.16
N GLU A 199 -0.72 1.90 9.09
CA GLU A 199 0.18 2.91 8.53
C GLU A 199 1.39 2.21 7.90
N HIS A 200 1.96 2.76 6.83
CA HIS A 200 3.08 2.12 6.13
C HIS A 200 4.42 2.47 6.75
N HIS A 201 4.74 3.76 6.88
CA HIS A 201 6.01 4.16 7.45
C HIS A 201 6.03 4.04 8.98
N LEU A 202 7.22 3.90 9.54
CA LEU A 202 7.39 3.70 10.98
C LEU A 202 7.19 5.00 11.75
N LEU A 203 6.29 4.99 12.73
CA LEU A 203 6.07 6.13 13.64
C LEU A 203 7.32 6.49 14.44
N THR A 204 8.12 5.48 14.78
CA THR A 204 9.35 5.69 15.55
C THR A 204 10.47 4.81 15.01
N PRO A 205 11.70 5.33 14.91
CA PRO A 205 12.86 4.52 14.56
C PRO A 205 13.08 3.44 15.62
N HIS A 206 13.04 2.16 15.23
CA HIS A 206 13.29 1.02 16.13
C HIS A 206 14.50 0.17 15.72
N ILE A 207 15.18 0.57 14.67
CA ILE A 207 16.45 -0.01 14.21
C ILE A 207 17.48 1.10 14.01
N SER A 208 18.74 0.72 13.76
CA SER A 208 19.83 1.67 13.56
C SER A 208 19.46 2.76 12.55
N PRO A 209 19.74 4.04 12.84
CA PRO A 209 19.55 5.14 11.89
C PRO A 209 20.26 4.94 10.53
N LEU A 210 21.26 4.06 10.47
CA LEU A 210 21.93 3.67 9.23
C LEU A 210 21.09 2.74 8.35
N ILE A 211 20.06 2.12 8.90
CA ILE A 211 19.16 1.20 8.20
C ILE A 211 17.83 1.90 7.90
N THR A 212 17.44 2.87 8.70
CA THR A 212 16.22 3.68 8.51
C THR A 212 16.39 4.80 7.48
N GLY A 213 17.48 4.83 6.74
CA GLY A 213 17.78 5.86 5.75
C GLY A 213 16.93 5.79 4.49
N GLY A 214 15.70 5.41 4.59
CA GLY A 214 14.76 5.32 3.48
C GLY A 214 13.36 5.82 3.83
N GLY A 215 13.24 6.55 4.92
CA GLY A 215 11.99 7.25 5.22
C GLY A 215 12.08 8.70 4.83
#